data_dc5ac6df78c0b29e2d4225318e281ad3
#
_entry.id   dc5ac6df78c0b29e2d4225318e281ad3
#
_cell.length_a   1.000
_cell.length_b   1.000
_cell.length_c   1.000
_cell.angle_alpha   90.00
_cell.angle_beta   90.00
_cell.angle_gamma   90.00
#
_symmetry.space_group_name_H-M   'P 1'
#
loop_
_entity.id
_entity.type
_entity.pdbx_description
1 polymer ?
#
loop_
_entity_poly.entity_id
_entity_poly.type
_entity_poly.pdbx_seq_one_letter_code
_entity_poly.pdbx_strand_id
1 'polypeptide(L)'
;MKCGQCGGKLRRVHRNFWERFSYMAIYECRSCQRQEYAPRRYRYHFGPSCRCPICGSYRVAKLKERDRIDKMHRGLLNLMERMAGHSRLFHCRWCRLQFYDRRPLAPELSKTESNPEEAAAAGPAQ
;
A
#
# COMPACT_ATOMS: atom_id res chain seq x y z
N MET A 1 -6.84 15.67 5.96
CA MET A 1 -7.36 14.77 4.90
C MET A 1 -8.52 15.45 4.20
N LYS A 2 -8.63 15.27 2.87
CA LYS A 2 -9.74 15.81 2.06
C LYS A 2 -10.60 14.65 1.59
N CYS A 3 -11.91 14.87 1.50
CA CYS A 3 -12.87 13.91 0.96
C CYS A 3 -12.58 13.64 -0.51
N GLY A 4 -12.53 12.37 -0.91
CA GLY A 4 -12.26 11.98 -2.30
C GLY A 4 -13.36 12.39 -3.29
N GLN A 5 -14.55 12.73 -2.81
CA GLN A 5 -15.68 13.08 -3.65
C GLN A 5 -15.90 14.59 -3.82
N CYS A 6 -15.84 15.35 -2.73
CA CYS A 6 -16.16 16.79 -2.76
C CYS A 6 -14.99 17.69 -2.34
N GLY A 7 -13.83 17.13 -1.96
CA GLY A 7 -12.69 17.89 -1.49
C GLY A 7 -12.84 18.51 -0.09
N GLY A 8 -14.00 18.35 0.56
CA GLY A 8 -14.29 18.90 1.87
C GLY A 8 -13.42 18.31 2.99
N LYS A 9 -13.38 18.97 4.15
CA LYS A 9 -12.61 18.50 5.30
C LYS A 9 -13.23 17.25 5.92
N LEU A 10 -12.42 16.20 6.13
CA LEU A 10 -12.80 14.99 6.83
C LEU A 10 -12.64 15.17 8.34
N ARG A 11 -13.68 14.77 9.10
CA ARG A 11 -13.68 14.70 10.56
C ARG A 11 -13.62 13.22 10.96
N ARG A 12 -12.77 12.87 11.94
CA ARG A 12 -12.75 11.53 12.51
C ARG A 12 -13.97 11.31 13.38
N VAL A 13 -14.69 10.21 13.15
CA VAL A 13 -15.88 9.78 13.89
C VAL A 13 -15.50 8.70 14.89
N HIS A 14 -16.25 8.63 16.00
CA HIS A 14 -16.08 7.58 17.00
C HIS A 14 -16.54 6.25 16.42
N ARG A 15 -15.72 5.20 16.64
CA ARG A 15 -15.98 3.85 16.15
C ARG A 15 -16.69 3.03 17.22
N ASN A 16 -17.68 2.23 16.83
CA ASN A 16 -18.29 1.23 17.66
C ASN A 16 -17.32 0.10 17.98
N PHE A 17 -17.63 -0.72 19.01
CA PHE A 17 -16.77 -1.82 19.45
C PHE A 17 -16.41 -2.75 18.28
N TRP A 18 -17.38 -3.17 17.48
CA TRP A 18 -17.18 -4.05 16.31
C TRP A 18 -16.39 -3.40 15.18
N GLU A 19 -16.59 -2.12 14.94
CA GLU A 19 -15.86 -1.35 13.94
C GLU A 19 -14.37 -1.21 14.28
N ARG A 20 -14.02 -1.28 15.56
CA ARG A 20 -12.62 -1.28 16.02
C ARG A 20 -11.83 -2.48 15.51
N PHE A 21 -12.47 -3.62 15.28
CA PHE A 21 -11.82 -4.80 14.71
C PHE A 21 -11.61 -4.69 13.20
N SER A 22 -12.53 -4.02 12.50
CA SER A 22 -12.51 -3.93 11.03
C SER A 22 -11.78 -2.73 10.49
N TYR A 23 -11.90 -1.58 11.16
CA TYR A 23 -11.39 -0.32 10.67
C TYR A 23 -10.41 0.33 11.66
N MET A 24 -9.37 0.96 11.11
CA MET A 24 -8.41 1.74 11.91
C MET A 24 -8.97 3.12 12.26
N ALA A 25 -9.72 3.72 11.35
CA ALA A 25 -10.42 4.98 11.54
C ALA A 25 -11.64 5.05 10.62
N ILE A 26 -12.64 5.81 11.02
CA ILE A 26 -13.78 6.19 10.19
C ILE A 26 -13.77 7.72 10.14
N TYR A 27 -13.89 8.27 8.95
CA TYR A 27 -13.94 9.69 8.70
C TYR A 27 -15.25 10.06 8.06
N GLU A 28 -15.82 11.17 8.46
CA GLU A 28 -17.03 11.76 7.90
C GLU A 28 -16.72 13.12 7.28
N CYS A 29 -17.20 13.34 6.09
CA CYS A 29 -17.05 14.62 5.41
C CYS A 29 -18.04 15.64 5.97
N ARG A 30 -17.56 16.81 6.35
CA ARG A 30 -18.44 17.89 6.86
C ARG A 30 -19.36 18.47 5.79
N SER A 31 -18.99 18.37 4.50
CA SER A 31 -19.73 18.99 3.40
C SER A 31 -20.76 18.04 2.80
N CYS A 32 -20.40 16.78 2.52
CA CYS A 32 -21.29 15.83 1.87
C CYS A 32 -21.73 14.67 2.78
N GLN A 33 -21.35 14.69 4.07
CA GLN A 33 -21.67 13.70 5.12
C GLN A 33 -21.28 12.25 4.77
N ARG A 34 -20.54 12.04 3.69
CA ARG A 34 -20.06 10.73 3.29
C ARG A 34 -19.03 10.21 4.29
N GLN A 35 -19.17 8.94 4.65
CA GLN A 35 -18.21 8.24 5.50
C GLN A 35 -17.15 7.54 4.66
N GLU A 36 -15.89 7.73 5.04
CA GLU A 36 -14.73 7.05 4.47
C GLU A 36 -14.10 6.14 5.53
N TYR A 37 -13.96 4.87 5.20
CA TYR A 37 -13.47 3.83 6.10
C TYR A 37 -12.01 3.54 5.83
N ALA A 38 -11.13 3.76 6.81
CA ALA A 38 -9.74 3.33 6.75
C ALA A 38 -9.62 1.91 7.32
N PRO A 39 -9.39 0.89 6.49
CA PRO A 39 -9.28 -0.49 6.95
C PRO A 39 -8.06 -0.68 7.85
N ARG A 40 -8.08 -1.68 8.71
CA ARG A 40 -6.90 -2.03 9.51
C ARG A 40 -5.77 -2.54 8.62
N ARG A 41 -4.54 -2.23 8.99
CA ARG A 41 -3.32 -2.58 8.25
C ARG A 41 -3.17 -4.07 7.98
N TYR A 42 -3.64 -4.95 8.87
CA TYR A 42 -3.53 -6.40 8.69
C TYR A 42 -4.31 -6.94 7.47
N ARG A 43 -5.36 -6.23 6.99
CA ARG A 43 -6.10 -6.64 5.79
C ARG A 43 -5.24 -6.62 4.52
N TYR A 44 -4.20 -5.81 4.50
CA TYR A 44 -3.31 -5.73 3.36
C TYR A 44 -2.29 -6.88 3.29
N HIS A 45 -2.20 -7.69 4.33
CA HIS A 45 -1.40 -8.92 4.33
C HIS A 45 -2.11 -10.10 3.66
N PHE A 46 -3.41 -9.98 3.40
CA PHE A 46 -4.21 -11.02 2.76
C PHE A 46 -4.54 -10.64 1.31
N GLY A 47 -4.67 -11.67 0.45
CA GLY A 47 -5.00 -11.50 -0.95
C GLY A 47 -3.98 -12.15 -1.88
N PRO A 48 -4.27 -12.26 -3.19
CA PRO A 48 -3.45 -13.01 -4.15
C PRO A 48 -2.16 -12.28 -4.53
N SER A 49 -2.14 -10.95 -4.45
CA SER A 49 -1.02 -10.13 -4.91
C SER A 49 -0.41 -9.30 -3.79
N CYS A 50 0.87 -9.01 -3.92
CA CYS A 50 1.60 -8.15 -3.02
C CYS A 50 1.07 -6.72 -3.05
N ARG A 51 0.86 -6.12 -1.89
CA ARG A 51 0.48 -4.71 -1.74
C ARG A 51 1.06 -4.14 -0.45
N CYS A 52 1.19 -2.84 -0.40
CA CYS A 52 1.76 -2.17 0.77
C CYS A 52 0.91 -2.41 2.03
N PRO A 53 1.51 -2.88 3.14
CA PRO A 53 0.77 -3.16 4.38
C PRO A 53 0.26 -1.91 5.08
N ILE A 54 0.76 -0.73 4.76
CA ILE A 54 0.32 0.53 5.38
C ILE A 54 -0.74 1.26 4.56
N CYS A 55 -0.47 1.52 3.26
CA CYS A 55 -1.38 2.30 2.42
C CYS A 55 -2.26 1.46 1.51
N GLY A 56 -2.03 0.13 1.43
CA GLY A 56 -2.79 -0.79 0.58
C GLY A 56 -2.53 -0.64 -0.93
N SER A 57 -1.61 0.23 -1.33
CA SER A 57 -1.29 0.46 -2.74
C SER A 57 -0.64 -0.78 -3.37
N TYR A 58 -1.02 -1.08 -4.60
CA TYR A 58 -0.35 -2.08 -5.44
C TYR A 58 0.89 -1.54 -6.16
N ARG A 59 1.18 -0.21 -6.07
CA ARG A 59 2.38 0.40 -6.65
C ARG A 59 3.62 0.06 -5.83
N VAL A 60 4.00 -1.21 -5.87
CA VAL A 60 5.16 -1.75 -5.18
C VAL A 60 6.17 -2.26 -6.19
N ALA A 61 7.45 -2.03 -5.93
CA ALA A 61 8.55 -2.53 -6.73
C ALA A 61 9.37 -3.52 -5.91
N LYS A 62 9.93 -4.52 -6.57
CA LYS A 62 10.84 -5.47 -5.95
C LYS A 62 12.22 -4.83 -5.79
N LEU A 63 12.80 -4.93 -4.60
CA LEU A 63 14.16 -4.50 -4.35
C LEU A 63 15.10 -5.71 -4.28
N LYS A 64 16.33 -5.54 -4.79
CA LYS A 64 17.43 -6.52 -4.62
C LYS A 64 18.07 -6.37 -3.25
N GLU A 65 18.26 -5.12 -2.81
CA GLU A 65 18.91 -4.78 -1.56
C GLU A 65 18.08 -3.79 -0.76
N ARG A 66 18.31 -3.78 0.56
CA ARG A 66 17.63 -2.86 1.47
C ARG A 66 18.17 -1.44 1.27
N ASP A 67 17.28 -0.50 1.02
CA ASP A 67 17.61 0.91 1.08
C ASP A 67 17.70 1.37 2.55
N ARG A 68 18.75 2.14 2.86
CA ARG A 68 18.99 2.67 4.20
C ARG A 68 18.15 3.92 4.50
N ILE A 69 17.70 4.60 3.45
CA ILE A 69 16.97 5.88 3.56
C ILE A 69 15.50 5.62 3.91
N ASP A 70 14.89 4.62 3.28
CA ASP A 70 13.46 4.36 3.43
C ASP A 70 13.15 3.46 4.64
N LYS A 71 12.03 3.75 5.29
CA LYS A 71 11.61 3.05 6.51
C LYS A 71 11.23 1.60 6.22
N MET A 72 11.73 0.69 7.06
CA MET A 72 11.32 -0.71 7.06
C MET A 72 10.06 -0.92 7.90
N HIS A 73 9.13 -1.73 7.39
CA HIS A 73 7.95 -2.15 8.16
C HIS A 73 8.37 -3.03 9.34
N ARG A 74 8.04 -2.62 10.57
CA ARG A 74 8.42 -3.29 11.83
C ARG A 74 7.29 -4.16 12.42
N GLY A 75 6.31 -4.58 11.64
CA GLY A 75 5.23 -5.43 12.11
C GLY A 75 5.67 -6.88 12.35
N LEU A 76 5.01 -7.58 13.28
CA LEU A 76 5.28 -8.99 13.59
C LEU A 76 5.15 -9.87 12.34
N LEU A 77 4.14 -9.65 11.51
CA LEU A 77 3.95 -10.39 10.26
C LEU A 77 5.11 -10.19 9.29
N ASN A 78 5.67 -8.97 9.20
CA ASN A 78 6.83 -8.71 8.37
C ASN A 78 8.09 -9.41 8.91
N LEU A 79 8.23 -9.52 10.21
CA LEU A 79 9.32 -10.27 10.84
C LEU A 79 9.20 -11.76 10.53
N MET A 80 8.00 -12.33 10.65
CA MET A 80 7.73 -13.73 10.29
C MET A 80 7.98 -13.99 8.80
N GLU A 81 7.55 -13.11 7.93
CA GLU A 81 7.84 -13.21 6.49
C GLU A 81 9.35 -13.20 6.22
N ARG A 82 10.10 -12.34 6.88
CA ARG A 82 11.55 -12.27 6.78
C ARG A 82 12.21 -13.57 7.24
N MET A 83 11.75 -14.17 8.33
CA MET A 83 12.30 -15.40 8.89
C MET A 83 11.94 -16.64 8.06
N ALA A 84 10.84 -16.62 7.33
CA ALA A 84 10.38 -17.74 6.50
C ALA A 84 11.29 -18.03 5.28
N GLY A 85 12.31 -17.23 5.01
CA GLY A 85 13.36 -17.49 4.01
C GLY A 85 12.95 -17.39 2.53
N HIS A 86 11.66 -17.38 2.21
CA HIS A 86 11.13 -17.30 0.84
C HIS A 86 10.54 -15.95 0.47
N SER A 87 10.62 -15.00 1.38
CA SER A 87 10.08 -13.65 1.17
C SER A 87 11.03 -12.79 0.35
N ARG A 88 10.43 -11.93 -0.47
CA ARG A 88 11.13 -10.94 -1.28
C ARG A 88 10.96 -9.56 -0.67
N LEU A 89 11.95 -8.70 -0.82
CA LEU A 89 11.88 -7.33 -0.36
C LEU A 89 11.16 -6.47 -1.39
N PHE A 90 10.17 -5.73 -0.93
CA PHE A 90 9.39 -4.80 -1.73
C PHE A 90 9.47 -3.38 -1.18
N HIS A 91 9.31 -2.41 -2.07
CA HIS A 91 9.25 -0.99 -1.78
C HIS A 91 7.97 -0.38 -2.32
N CYS A 92 7.22 0.31 -1.48
CA CYS A 92 6.04 1.05 -1.91
C CYS A 92 6.43 2.40 -2.49
N ARG A 93 6.15 2.62 -3.77
CA ARG A 93 6.44 3.89 -4.45
C ARG A 93 5.59 5.06 -3.94
N TRP A 94 4.47 4.77 -3.25
CA TRP A 94 3.58 5.81 -2.73
C TRP A 94 3.98 6.31 -1.35
N CYS A 95 4.15 5.42 -0.36
CA CYS A 95 4.49 5.80 1.01
C CYS A 95 5.95 5.53 1.40
N ARG A 96 6.79 5.10 0.45
CA ARG A 96 8.23 4.84 0.60
C ARG A 96 8.53 3.84 1.74
N LEU A 97 7.65 2.86 1.94
CA LEU A 97 7.84 1.82 2.94
C LEU A 97 8.48 0.59 2.31
N GLN A 98 9.48 0.04 2.96
CA GLN A 98 10.05 -1.26 2.63
C GLN A 98 9.42 -2.35 3.50
N PHE A 99 9.12 -3.50 2.91
CA PHE A 99 8.53 -4.64 3.62
C PHE A 99 8.84 -5.96 2.90
N TYR A 100 8.73 -7.07 3.63
CA TYR A 100 8.88 -8.41 3.09
C TYR A 100 7.51 -9.02 2.79
N ASP A 101 7.39 -9.70 1.63
CA ASP A 101 6.18 -10.42 1.23
C ASP A 101 6.55 -11.60 0.34
N ARG A 102 5.76 -12.67 0.37
CA ARG A 102 5.91 -13.86 -0.47
C ARG A 102 5.09 -13.78 -1.75
N ARG A 103 4.05 -12.97 -1.75
CA ARG A 103 3.09 -12.89 -2.84
C ARG A 103 3.72 -12.26 -4.08
N PRO A 104 3.26 -12.66 -5.28
CA PRO A 104 3.70 -12.05 -6.52
C PRO A 104 3.20 -10.60 -6.64
N LEU A 105 3.86 -9.82 -7.48
CA LEU A 105 3.36 -8.51 -7.90
C LEU A 105 2.02 -8.65 -8.62
N ALA A 106 1.21 -7.61 -8.58
CA ALA A 106 -0.01 -7.55 -9.38
C ALA A 106 0.34 -7.64 -10.89
N PRO A 107 -0.44 -8.38 -11.70
CA PRO A 107 -0.07 -8.68 -13.09
C PRO A 107 0.15 -7.45 -13.98
N GLU A 108 -0.51 -6.35 -13.69
CA GLU A 108 -0.32 -5.09 -14.43
C GLU A 108 1.06 -4.44 -14.21
N LEU A 109 1.66 -4.68 -13.04
CA LEU A 109 2.97 -4.11 -12.67
C LEU A 109 4.13 -5.02 -13.05
N SER A 110 3.89 -6.32 -13.17
CA SER A 110 4.91 -7.28 -13.60
C SER A 110 5.32 -7.08 -15.06
N LYS A 111 4.43 -6.55 -15.90
CA LYS A 111 4.71 -6.23 -17.31
C LYS A 111 5.65 -5.03 -17.48
N THR A 112 5.61 -4.07 -16.56
CA THR A 112 6.44 -2.86 -16.64
C THR A 112 7.89 -3.11 -16.18
N GLU A 113 8.14 -4.13 -15.36
CA GLU A 113 9.50 -4.47 -14.92
C GLU A 113 10.27 -5.35 -15.92
N SER A 114 9.58 -6.02 -16.85
CA SER A 114 10.21 -6.87 -17.85
C SER A 114 10.74 -6.13 -19.09
N ASN A 115 10.46 -4.84 -19.24
CA ASN A 115 10.93 -4.08 -20.40
C ASN A 115 11.31 -2.63 -20.06
N PRO A 116 12.47 -2.39 -19.40
CA PRO A 116 12.95 -1.04 -19.12
C PRO A 116 13.43 -0.30 -20.39
N GLU A 117 13.74 -1.00 -21.49
CA GLU A 117 14.22 -0.40 -22.73
C GLU A 117 13.10 0.18 -23.61
N GLU A 118 11.88 -0.34 -23.54
CA GLU A 118 10.77 0.11 -24.38
C GLU A 118 10.15 1.45 -23.89
N ALA A 119 10.33 1.78 -22.62
CA ALA A 119 9.86 3.06 -22.07
C ALA A 119 10.71 4.27 -22.48
N ALA A 120 11.90 4.05 -23.00
CA ALA A 120 12.80 5.12 -23.46
C ALA A 120 12.59 5.52 -24.93
N ALA A 121 11.86 4.72 -25.72
CA ALA A 121 11.67 4.92 -27.15
C ALA A 121 10.43 5.75 -27.53
N ALA A 122 9.53 6.03 -26.59
CA ALA A 122 8.37 6.90 -26.81
C ALA A 122 8.73 8.37 -26.55
N GLY A 123 9.62 8.92 -27.37
CA GLY A 123 9.84 10.36 -27.47
C GLY A 123 8.62 11.06 -28.05
N PRO A 124 8.37 12.34 -27.69
CA PRO A 124 7.21 13.08 -28.16
C PRO A 124 7.29 13.27 -29.68
N ALA A 125 6.31 12.76 -30.37
CA ALA A 125 6.10 13.10 -31.80
C ALA A 125 5.70 14.58 -31.87
N GLN A 126 6.46 15.32 -32.62
CA GLN A 126 6.20 16.71 -33.01
C GLN A 126 4.98 16.81 -33.92
#